data_02434c4d3758b19d47a08a1767ab6dbe
#
_entry.id   02434c4d3758b19d47a08a1767ab6dbe
#
_cell.length_a   1.000
_cell.length_b   1.000
_cell.length_c   1.000
_cell.angle_alpha   90.00
_cell.angle_beta   90.00
_cell.angle_gamma   90.00
#
_symmetry.space_group_name_H-M   'P 1'
#
loop_
_entity.id
_entity.type
_entity.pdbx_description
1 polymer ?
#
loop_
_entity_poly.entity_id
_entity_poly.type
_entity_poly.pdbx_seq_one_letter_code
_entity_poly.pdbx_strand_id
1 'polypeptide(L)'
;MNINFNNFKARLLPLILLVFALGFIFYGSGLINSESQAANSSLPKIETEAGLAEVIYQRRSEREFSKNPLSKEEIAYLLWAGEGINIDGVSGPTRTSPSAGATNPLEIYLLAARVDGLEPGIYRYNTADHELELKREGDKGTELARAALGQRALEQAPAVLIVAANYERTTARYGERGIRYVQIEAGHAGQNISLMAEEQGLGSVIIGAFDDQEILEKLEIESAEPLLLIPVGEKYQ
;
A
#
# COMPACT_ATOMS: atom_id res chain seq x y z
N MET A 1 48.01 -28.35 61.00
CA MET A 1 47.57 -28.61 59.63
C MET A 1 46.73 -27.39 59.19
N ASN A 2 47.38 -26.42 58.59
CA ASN A 2 46.73 -25.13 58.21
C ASN A 2 46.16 -25.28 56.78
N ILE A 3 44.85 -25.35 56.71
CA ILE A 3 44.16 -25.36 55.42
C ILE A 3 43.99 -23.92 54.97
N ASN A 4 44.63 -23.55 53.85
CA ASN A 4 44.67 -22.20 53.29
C ASN A 4 43.36 -21.93 52.52
N PHE A 5 42.42 -21.25 53.15
CA PHE A 5 41.11 -20.94 52.63
C PHE A 5 41.11 -19.93 51.42
N ASN A 6 42.24 -19.32 51.11
CA ASN A 6 42.33 -18.33 50.06
C ASN A 6 42.29 -18.91 48.63
N ASN A 7 42.64 -20.17 48.44
CA ASN A 7 42.63 -20.80 47.12
C ASN A 7 41.25 -21.34 46.70
N PHE A 8 40.29 -21.41 47.64
CA PHE A 8 38.94 -21.91 47.33
C PHE A 8 38.05 -20.80 46.77
N LYS A 9 38.21 -19.56 47.23
CA LYS A 9 37.44 -18.38 46.71
C LYS A 9 37.89 -17.96 45.31
N ALA A 10 39.16 -18.12 44.95
CA ALA A 10 39.68 -17.75 43.65
C ALA A 10 39.27 -18.68 42.51
N ARG A 11 38.85 -19.93 42.84
CA ARG A 11 38.38 -20.90 41.83
C ARG A 11 36.86 -20.93 41.62
N LEU A 12 36.08 -20.43 42.59
CA LEU A 12 34.61 -20.35 42.46
C LEU A 12 34.11 -19.09 41.75
N LEU A 13 34.85 -18.00 41.83
CA LEU A 13 34.44 -16.74 41.21
C LEU A 13 34.30 -16.79 39.67
N PRO A 14 35.24 -17.40 38.90
CA PRO A 14 35.08 -17.52 37.47
C PRO A 14 33.97 -18.50 37.05
N LEU A 15 33.67 -19.51 37.89
CA LEU A 15 32.62 -20.48 37.61
C LEU A 15 31.21 -19.88 37.78
N ILE A 16 31.03 -19.02 38.80
CA ILE A 16 29.78 -18.29 39.03
C ILE A 16 29.54 -17.24 37.93
N LEU A 17 30.59 -16.53 37.51
CA LEU A 17 30.49 -15.59 36.39
C LEU A 17 30.19 -16.29 35.05
N LEU A 18 30.71 -17.51 34.83
CA LEU A 18 30.41 -18.28 33.62
C LEU A 18 28.96 -18.77 33.61
N VAL A 19 28.39 -19.16 34.72
CA VAL A 19 26.98 -19.58 34.84
C VAL A 19 26.05 -18.39 34.65
N PHE A 20 26.39 -17.19 35.16
CA PHE A 20 25.62 -15.98 34.92
C PHE A 20 25.75 -15.51 33.46
N ALA A 21 26.93 -15.62 32.82
CA ALA A 21 27.10 -15.29 31.41
C ALA A 21 26.35 -16.25 30.47
N LEU A 22 26.36 -17.56 30.78
CA LEU A 22 25.56 -18.55 30.03
C LEU A 22 24.06 -18.41 30.29
N GLY A 23 23.64 -18.05 31.51
CA GLY A 23 22.23 -17.73 31.80
C GLY A 23 21.74 -16.49 31.09
N PHE A 24 22.59 -15.46 30.94
CA PHE A 24 22.25 -14.25 30.19
C PHE A 24 22.20 -14.49 28.67
N ILE A 25 23.02 -15.41 28.15
CA ILE A 25 22.98 -15.79 26.72
C ILE A 25 21.73 -16.64 26.43
N PHE A 26 21.26 -17.49 27.38
CA PHE A 26 20.03 -18.27 27.19
C PHE A 26 18.74 -17.49 27.51
N TYR A 27 18.79 -16.47 28.37
CA TYR A 27 17.63 -15.61 28.66
C TYR A 27 17.53 -14.42 27.70
N GLY A 28 18.64 -13.99 27.08
CA GLY A 28 18.67 -12.92 26.08
C GLY A 28 18.27 -13.36 24.67
N SER A 29 18.27 -14.68 24.40
CA SER A 29 17.85 -15.21 23.08
C SER A 29 16.36 -15.60 23.00
N GLY A 30 15.60 -15.41 24.08
CA GLY A 30 14.15 -15.68 24.15
C GLY A 30 13.26 -14.46 23.94
N LEU A 31 13.83 -13.26 23.86
CA LEU A 31 13.16 -12.04 23.39
C LEU A 31 13.56 -11.80 21.93
N ILE A 32 13.31 -12.77 21.06
CA ILE A 32 13.12 -12.46 19.67
C ILE A 32 11.80 -11.69 19.64
N ASN A 33 11.90 -10.36 19.50
CA ASN A 33 10.82 -9.57 19.00
C ASN A 33 10.28 -10.30 17.77
N SER A 34 9.14 -10.90 17.88
CA SER A 34 8.27 -11.11 16.75
C SER A 34 7.71 -9.74 16.37
N GLU A 35 8.60 -8.84 15.88
CA GLU A 35 8.16 -7.87 14.93
C GLU A 35 7.54 -8.73 13.83
N SER A 36 6.21 -8.66 13.71
CA SER A 36 5.52 -9.22 12.57
C SER A 36 6.15 -8.51 11.37
N GLN A 37 7.10 -9.17 10.70
CA GLN A 37 7.54 -8.73 9.39
C GLN A 37 6.29 -8.75 8.56
N ALA A 38 5.71 -7.54 8.35
CA ALA A 38 4.65 -7.36 7.39
C ALA A 38 5.13 -8.02 6.09
N ALA A 39 4.40 -9.04 5.66
CA ALA A 39 4.83 -9.85 4.52
C ALA A 39 4.78 -8.97 3.27
N ASN A 40 5.95 -8.51 2.81
CA ASN A 40 6.06 -7.85 1.52
C ASN A 40 5.73 -8.86 0.42
N SER A 41 4.84 -8.46 -0.50
CA SER A 41 4.48 -9.28 -1.66
C SER A 41 4.96 -8.59 -2.93
N SER A 42 5.94 -9.20 -3.64
CA SER A 42 6.37 -8.71 -4.95
C SER A 42 5.26 -8.85 -5.99
N LEU A 43 5.18 -7.89 -6.90
CA LEU A 43 4.19 -7.83 -7.98
C LEU A 43 4.78 -8.31 -9.30
N PRO A 44 3.94 -8.88 -10.23
CA PRO A 44 4.38 -9.27 -11.56
C PRO A 44 4.90 -8.10 -12.39
N LYS A 45 5.76 -8.38 -13.36
CA LYS A 45 6.20 -7.37 -14.35
C LYS A 45 5.05 -6.96 -15.24
N ILE A 46 5.08 -5.70 -15.68
CA ILE A 46 4.05 -5.11 -16.53
C ILE A 46 4.38 -5.32 -18.03
N GLU A 47 3.40 -5.82 -18.80
CA GLU A 47 3.43 -5.95 -20.25
C GLU A 47 2.13 -5.37 -20.83
N THR A 48 2.17 -4.55 -21.90
CA THR A 48 0.99 -3.82 -22.45
C THR A 48 0.81 -4.12 -23.95
N GLU A 49 -0.42 -4.41 -24.39
CA GLU A 49 -0.76 -4.75 -25.79
C GLU A 49 -2.00 -4.01 -26.37
N ALA A 50 -2.86 -3.37 -25.58
CA ALA A 50 -4.15 -2.82 -26.03
C ALA A 50 -4.08 -1.43 -26.69
N GLY A 51 -5.06 -1.13 -27.55
CA GLY A 51 -5.21 0.17 -28.22
C GLY A 51 -5.87 1.23 -27.33
N LEU A 52 -5.16 2.30 -26.97
CA LEU A 52 -5.61 3.36 -26.05
C LEU A 52 -6.95 4.01 -26.47
N ALA A 53 -7.20 4.23 -27.77
CA ALA A 53 -8.42 4.89 -28.22
C ALA A 53 -9.67 4.07 -27.91
N GLU A 54 -9.60 2.76 -28.03
CA GLU A 54 -10.70 1.86 -27.71
C GLU A 54 -10.97 1.81 -26.21
N VAL A 55 -9.93 1.72 -25.39
CA VAL A 55 -10.03 1.76 -23.94
C VAL A 55 -10.70 3.05 -23.44
N ILE A 56 -10.30 4.22 -23.99
CA ILE A 56 -10.94 5.50 -23.65
C ILE A 56 -12.42 5.49 -24.06
N TYR A 57 -12.75 4.96 -25.22
CA TYR A 57 -14.13 4.92 -25.74
C TYR A 57 -15.03 4.00 -24.91
N GLN A 58 -14.52 2.87 -24.44
CA GLN A 58 -15.28 1.86 -23.72
C GLN A 58 -15.42 2.16 -22.22
N ARG A 59 -14.42 2.82 -21.61
CA ARG A 59 -14.41 3.09 -20.17
C ARG A 59 -15.74 3.69 -19.66
N ARG A 60 -16.30 3.07 -18.63
CA ARG A 60 -17.51 3.50 -17.89
C ARG A 60 -17.23 3.52 -16.39
N SER A 61 -18.10 4.21 -15.65
CA SER A 61 -18.13 4.13 -14.18
C SER A 61 -19.01 2.95 -13.77
N GLU A 62 -18.36 1.82 -13.47
CA GLU A 62 -19.02 0.60 -13.04
C GLU A 62 -19.11 0.55 -11.52
N ARG A 63 -20.30 0.21 -11.01
CA ARG A 63 -20.59 0.19 -9.57
C ARG A 63 -21.05 -1.17 -9.05
N GLU A 64 -21.21 -2.12 -9.95
CA GLU A 64 -21.61 -3.49 -9.64
C GLU A 64 -20.52 -4.43 -10.16
N PHE A 65 -20.06 -5.29 -9.28
CA PHE A 65 -18.95 -6.19 -9.56
C PHE A 65 -19.36 -7.64 -9.30
N SER A 66 -18.75 -8.57 -10.05
CA SER A 66 -18.85 -9.99 -9.74
C SER A 66 -18.20 -10.29 -8.39
N LYS A 67 -18.46 -11.49 -7.87
CA LYS A 67 -17.79 -11.95 -6.63
C LYS A 67 -16.44 -12.61 -6.86
N ASN A 68 -16.00 -12.69 -8.11
CA ASN A 68 -14.74 -13.30 -8.45
C ASN A 68 -13.57 -12.52 -7.86
N PRO A 69 -12.50 -13.20 -7.41
CA PRO A 69 -11.28 -12.53 -6.98
C PRO A 69 -10.57 -11.91 -8.18
N LEU A 70 -9.73 -10.91 -7.90
CA LEU A 70 -8.75 -10.41 -8.86
C LEU A 70 -7.40 -11.13 -8.65
N SER A 71 -6.66 -11.29 -9.74
CA SER A 71 -5.29 -11.80 -9.68
C SER A 71 -4.31 -10.72 -9.18
N LYS A 72 -3.16 -11.14 -8.65
CA LYS A 72 -2.06 -10.21 -8.34
C LYS A 72 -1.55 -9.47 -9.57
N GLU A 73 -1.62 -10.07 -10.74
CA GLU A 73 -1.19 -9.46 -11.98
C GLU A 73 -2.09 -8.27 -12.33
N GLU A 74 -3.41 -8.42 -12.28
CA GLU A 74 -4.36 -7.32 -12.49
C GLU A 74 -4.11 -6.18 -11.49
N ILE A 75 -3.89 -6.50 -10.22
CA ILE A 75 -3.56 -5.50 -9.19
C ILE A 75 -2.23 -4.81 -9.50
N ALA A 76 -1.21 -5.52 -9.96
CA ALA A 76 0.09 -4.94 -10.30
C ALA A 76 -0.03 -3.89 -11.42
N TYR A 77 -0.79 -4.19 -12.47
CA TYR A 77 -1.07 -3.23 -13.56
C TYR A 77 -1.80 -1.97 -13.05
N LEU A 78 -2.82 -2.14 -12.21
CA LEU A 78 -3.58 -1.02 -11.66
C LEU A 78 -2.72 -0.09 -10.79
N LEU A 79 -1.90 -0.67 -9.91
CA LEU A 79 -0.99 0.09 -9.05
C LEU A 79 0.08 0.82 -9.86
N TRP A 80 0.67 0.13 -10.84
CA TRP A 80 1.66 0.73 -11.73
C TRP A 80 1.05 1.86 -12.56
N ALA A 81 -0.16 1.70 -13.10
CA ALA A 81 -0.83 2.74 -13.86
C ALA A 81 -1.03 4.03 -13.06
N GLY A 82 -1.34 3.90 -11.76
CA GLY A 82 -1.52 5.05 -10.86
C GLY A 82 -0.23 5.81 -10.56
N GLU A 83 0.81 5.13 -10.07
CA GLU A 83 2.02 5.75 -9.53
C GLU A 83 3.31 4.93 -9.80
N GLY A 84 3.29 4.05 -10.79
CA GLY A 84 4.46 3.26 -11.13
C GLY A 84 5.64 4.07 -11.63
N ILE A 85 6.83 3.50 -11.58
CA ILE A 85 8.00 4.08 -12.23
C ILE A 85 7.94 3.74 -13.72
N ASN A 86 8.06 4.77 -14.53
CA ASN A 86 8.18 4.65 -15.97
C ASN A 86 9.65 4.48 -16.38
N ILE A 87 9.89 4.38 -17.67
CA ILE A 87 11.26 4.28 -18.20
C ILE A 87 12.14 5.43 -17.74
N ASP A 88 13.45 5.17 -17.64
CA ASP A 88 14.46 6.20 -17.43
C ASP A 88 14.38 7.27 -18.54
N GLY A 89 13.80 8.41 -18.19
CA GLY A 89 13.81 9.58 -19.04
C GLY A 89 15.19 10.25 -19.07
N VAL A 90 15.33 11.31 -19.88
CA VAL A 90 16.57 12.13 -19.95
C VAL A 90 16.98 12.69 -18.58
N SER A 91 16.05 12.77 -17.63
CA SER A 91 16.24 13.35 -16.29
C SER A 91 16.13 12.31 -15.16
N GLY A 92 16.14 11.01 -15.46
CA GLY A 92 15.93 9.92 -14.50
C GLY A 92 14.51 9.33 -14.54
N PRO A 93 14.20 8.38 -13.67
CA PRO A 93 12.91 7.69 -13.63
C PRO A 93 11.76 8.67 -13.34
N THR A 94 10.68 8.56 -14.11
CA THR A 94 9.46 9.35 -13.96
C THR A 94 8.31 8.46 -13.50
N ARG A 95 7.28 9.06 -12.93
CA ARG A 95 6.03 8.36 -12.60
C ARG A 95 5.15 8.20 -13.85
N THR A 96 4.26 7.22 -13.81
CA THR A 96 3.21 7.03 -14.82
C THR A 96 2.24 8.22 -14.85
N SER A 97 2.02 8.87 -13.71
CA SER A 97 1.30 10.13 -13.61
C SER A 97 2.25 11.32 -13.60
N PRO A 98 1.97 12.42 -14.36
CA PRO A 98 2.81 13.60 -14.36
C PRO A 98 2.71 14.34 -13.02
N SER A 99 3.86 14.67 -12.42
CA SER A 99 3.95 15.37 -11.14
C SER A 99 4.54 16.75 -11.27
N ALA A 100 3.94 17.75 -10.62
CA ALA A 100 4.40 19.13 -10.63
C ALA A 100 5.80 19.24 -10.00
N GLY A 101 6.81 19.57 -10.83
CA GLY A 101 8.20 19.67 -10.38
C GLY A 101 8.78 18.35 -9.86
N ALA A 102 8.20 17.23 -10.23
CA ALA A 102 8.56 15.88 -9.77
C ALA A 102 8.55 15.76 -8.24
N THR A 103 7.59 16.40 -7.58
CA THR A 103 7.44 16.34 -6.12
C THR A 103 6.82 15.03 -5.63
N ASN A 104 6.11 14.31 -6.51
CA ASN A 104 5.52 12.99 -6.30
C ASN A 104 4.78 12.89 -4.94
N PRO A 105 3.74 13.70 -4.72
CA PRO A 105 3.02 13.74 -3.45
C PRO A 105 2.14 12.51 -3.22
N LEU A 106 1.78 11.75 -4.26
CA LEU A 106 0.82 10.68 -4.17
C LEU A 106 1.39 9.43 -3.51
N GLU A 107 0.53 8.77 -2.76
CA GLU A 107 0.72 7.45 -2.18
C GLU A 107 -0.49 6.59 -2.53
N ILE A 108 -0.28 5.37 -3.01
CA ILE A 108 -1.38 4.46 -3.32
C ILE A 108 -1.43 3.36 -2.29
N TYR A 109 -2.64 3.13 -1.77
CA TYR A 109 -2.96 1.99 -0.92
C TYR A 109 -3.94 1.08 -1.66
N LEU A 110 -3.91 -0.19 -1.28
CA LEU A 110 -4.81 -1.23 -1.78
C LEU A 110 -5.56 -1.83 -0.59
N LEU A 111 -6.88 -1.76 -0.59
CA LEU A 111 -7.68 -2.70 0.15
C LEU A 111 -7.85 -3.95 -0.74
N ALA A 112 -7.25 -5.06 -0.34
CA ALA A 112 -7.46 -6.37 -0.93
C ALA A 112 -8.54 -7.10 -0.10
N ALA A 113 -9.75 -7.21 -0.61
CA ALA A 113 -10.82 -7.97 0.02
C ALA A 113 -10.83 -9.42 -0.52
N ARG A 114 -10.64 -9.57 -1.84
CA ARG A 114 -10.58 -10.85 -2.55
C ARG A 114 -9.57 -10.74 -3.69
N VAL A 115 -8.30 -10.95 -3.38
CA VAL A 115 -7.19 -10.96 -4.36
C VAL A 115 -6.41 -12.26 -4.21
N ASP A 116 -6.27 -13.01 -5.28
CA ASP A 116 -5.58 -14.30 -5.27
C ASP A 116 -4.15 -14.17 -4.79
N GLY A 117 -3.79 -14.96 -3.79
CA GLY A 117 -2.46 -14.97 -3.19
C GLY A 117 -2.11 -13.76 -2.33
N LEU A 118 -3.10 -12.93 -1.95
CA LEU A 118 -2.99 -11.94 -0.88
C LEU A 118 -3.99 -12.27 0.24
N GLU A 119 -3.55 -12.13 1.48
CA GLU A 119 -4.47 -12.13 2.61
C GLU A 119 -5.35 -10.86 2.58
N PRO A 120 -6.62 -10.93 3.02
CA PRO A 120 -7.45 -9.75 3.11
C PRO A 120 -6.80 -8.68 4.01
N GLY A 121 -6.67 -7.46 3.49
CA GLY A 121 -5.97 -6.41 4.23
C GLY A 121 -5.79 -5.11 3.46
N ILE A 122 -5.21 -4.13 4.14
CA ILE A 122 -4.80 -2.86 3.58
C ILE A 122 -3.29 -2.90 3.38
N TYR A 123 -2.88 -2.63 2.16
CA TYR A 123 -1.49 -2.62 1.73
C TYR A 123 -1.10 -1.24 1.24
N ARG A 124 0.13 -0.82 1.53
CA ARG A 124 0.76 0.33 0.88
C ARG A 124 1.57 -0.13 -0.31
N TYR A 125 1.43 0.55 -1.43
CA TYR A 125 2.26 0.31 -2.61
C TYR A 125 3.62 0.99 -2.47
N ASN A 126 4.68 0.19 -2.45
CA ASN A 126 6.06 0.65 -2.57
C ASN A 126 6.40 0.77 -4.05
N THR A 127 6.40 1.98 -4.57
CA THR A 127 6.63 2.24 -5.99
C THR A 127 8.07 1.92 -6.42
N ALA A 128 9.06 2.09 -5.52
CA ALA A 128 10.47 1.89 -5.86
C ALA A 128 10.79 0.43 -6.16
N ASP A 129 10.23 -0.48 -5.36
CA ASP A 129 10.49 -1.92 -5.45
C ASP A 129 9.36 -2.68 -6.16
N HIS A 130 8.27 -1.97 -6.50
CA HIS A 130 7.04 -2.55 -7.07
C HIS A 130 6.48 -3.67 -6.15
N GLU A 131 6.33 -3.37 -4.87
CA GLU A 131 5.90 -4.30 -3.83
C GLU A 131 4.72 -3.75 -3.02
N LEU A 132 4.03 -4.66 -2.33
CA LEU A 132 2.96 -4.36 -1.39
C LEU A 132 3.43 -4.61 0.04
N GLU A 133 3.33 -3.58 0.89
CA GLU A 133 3.56 -3.64 2.32
C GLU A 133 2.23 -3.76 3.06
N LEU A 134 2.00 -4.87 3.76
CA LEU A 134 0.81 -5.01 4.60
C LEU A 134 0.85 -3.98 5.74
N LYS A 135 -0.20 -3.16 5.85
CA LYS A 135 -0.39 -2.17 6.93
C LYS A 135 -1.43 -2.65 7.93
N ARG A 136 -2.49 -3.29 7.47
CA ARG A 136 -3.57 -3.74 8.33
C ARG A 136 -4.21 -5.02 7.79
N GLU A 137 -4.46 -5.98 8.64
CA GLU A 137 -5.16 -7.21 8.30
C GLU A 137 -6.68 -7.04 8.26
N GLY A 138 -7.33 -7.87 7.47
CA GLY A 138 -8.78 -8.00 7.36
C GLY A 138 -9.43 -7.11 6.30
N ASP A 139 -10.54 -7.60 5.76
CA ASP A 139 -11.36 -6.84 4.80
C ASP A 139 -12.03 -5.65 5.50
N LYS A 140 -11.84 -4.45 4.95
CA LYS A 140 -12.38 -3.16 5.41
C LYS A 140 -13.40 -2.55 4.45
N GLY A 141 -13.86 -3.31 3.46
CA GLY A 141 -14.80 -2.82 2.44
C GLY A 141 -16.07 -2.22 3.03
N THR A 142 -16.66 -2.87 4.05
CA THR A 142 -17.86 -2.37 4.74
C THR A 142 -17.59 -1.06 5.49
N GLU A 143 -16.44 -0.95 6.17
CA GLU A 143 -16.05 0.28 6.88
C GLU A 143 -15.81 1.42 5.89
N LEU A 144 -15.11 1.18 4.77
CA LEU A 144 -14.91 2.19 3.73
C LEU A 144 -16.23 2.61 3.07
N ALA A 145 -17.12 1.67 2.79
CA ALA A 145 -18.44 1.98 2.24
C ALA A 145 -19.24 2.90 3.17
N ARG A 146 -19.18 2.66 4.48
CA ARG A 146 -19.86 3.50 5.50
C ARG A 146 -19.27 4.91 5.53
N ALA A 147 -17.94 5.05 5.59
CA ALA A 147 -17.25 6.33 5.55
C ALA A 147 -17.52 7.09 4.23
N ALA A 148 -17.79 6.36 3.14
CA ALA A 148 -18.12 6.90 1.84
C ALA A 148 -19.65 6.97 1.59
N LEU A 149 -20.43 7.42 2.56
CA LEU A 149 -21.87 7.68 2.45
C LEU A 149 -22.70 6.45 2.04
N GLY A 150 -22.26 5.25 2.39
CA GLY A 150 -22.96 4.00 2.09
C GLY A 150 -22.79 3.53 0.64
N GLN A 151 -21.73 3.94 -0.06
CA GLN A 151 -21.48 3.53 -1.45
C GLN A 151 -21.13 2.04 -1.54
N ARG A 152 -22.11 1.22 -1.92
CA ARG A 152 -22.02 -0.26 -1.96
C ARG A 152 -20.93 -0.79 -2.87
N ALA A 153 -20.50 -0.03 -3.87
CA ALA A 153 -19.41 -0.41 -4.75
C ALA A 153 -18.12 -0.75 -3.97
N LEU A 154 -17.83 -0.03 -2.87
CA LEU A 154 -16.67 -0.25 -2.01
C LEU A 154 -16.75 -1.57 -1.21
N GLU A 155 -17.96 -1.96 -0.78
CA GLU A 155 -18.19 -3.22 -0.07
C GLU A 155 -18.18 -4.43 -1.02
N GLN A 156 -18.64 -4.24 -2.25
CA GLN A 156 -18.80 -5.33 -3.22
C GLN A 156 -17.52 -5.62 -4.00
N ALA A 157 -16.67 -4.64 -4.19
CA ALA A 157 -15.46 -4.79 -4.98
C ALA A 157 -14.47 -5.80 -4.35
N PRO A 158 -13.81 -6.65 -5.15
CA PRO A 158 -12.70 -7.48 -4.68
C PRO A 158 -11.47 -6.68 -4.29
N ALA A 159 -11.29 -5.48 -4.84
CA ALA A 159 -10.21 -4.57 -4.49
C ALA A 159 -10.67 -3.11 -4.55
N VAL A 160 -10.08 -2.27 -3.67
CA VAL A 160 -10.24 -0.81 -3.72
C VAL A 160 -8.85 -0.17 -3.71
N LEU A 161 -8.54 0.60 -4.75
CA LEU A 161 -7.35 1.45 -4.73
C LEU A 161 -7.70 2.77 -4.05
N ILE A 162 -6.84 3.21 -3.13
CA ILE A 162 -6.98 4.47 -2.41
C ILE A 162 -5.82 5.35 -2.84
N VAL A 163 -6.14 6.46 -3.50
CA VAL A 163 -5.15 7.50 -3.84
C VAL A 163 -5.14 8.51 -2.71
N ALA A 164 -4.04 8.60 -2.01
CA ALA A 164 -3.78 9.56 -0.95
C ALA A 164 -2.61 10.47 -1.32
N ALA A 165 -2.43 11.60 -0.64
CA ALA A 165 -1.35 12.53 -0.91
C ALA A 165 -0.74 13.13 0.33
N ASN A 166 0.59 13.22 0.37
CA ASN A 166 1.32 14.10 1.27
C ASN A 166 1.46 15.48 0.60
N TYR A 167 0.59 16.39 0.96
CA TYR A 167 0.55 17.73 0.40
C TYR A 167 1.84 18.52 0.61
N GLU A 168 2.54 18.30 1.73
CA GLU A 168 3.75 19.04 2.09
C GLU A 168 4.84 18.87 1.03
N ARG A 169 4.96 17.70 0.41
CA ARG A 169 5.94 17.45 -0.66
C ARG A 169 5.83 18.47 -1.80
N THR A 170 4.61 18.92 -2.11
CA THR A 170 4.37 19.88 -3.20
C THR A 170 4.25 21.31 -2.68
N THR A 171 3.57 21.52 -1.54
CA THR A 171 3.36 22.88 -0.99
C THR A 171 4.65 23.50 -0.46
N ALA A 172 5.63 22.71 0.02
CA ALA A 172 6.95 23.20 0.38
C ALA A 172 7.64 23.94 -0.78
N ARG A 173 7.36 23.55 -2.04
CA ARG A 173 7.93 24.19 -3.24
C ARG A 173 7.01 25.27 -3.83
N TYR A 174 5.69 25.07 -3.80
CA TYR A 174 4.74 25.90 -4.54
C TYR A 174 3.76 26.68 -3.66
N GLY A 175 3.92 26.64 -2.32
CA GLY A 175 3.00 27.26 -1.39
C GLY A 175 1.55 26.75 -1.58
N GLU A 176 0.56 27.57 -1.32
CA GLU A 176 -0.87 27.23 -1.49
C GLU A 176 -1.23 26.74 -2.90
N ARG A 177 -0.48 27.19 -3.92
CA ARG A 177 -0.69 26.71 -5.29
C ARG A 177 -0.45 25.22 -5.42
N GLY A 178 0.40 24.66 -4.57
CA GLY A 178 0.71 23.22 -4.50
C GLY A 178 -0.53 22.37 -4.24
N ILE A 179 -1.49 22.85 -3.46
CA ILE A 179 -2.75 22.13 -3.18
C ILE A 179 -3.47 21.76 -4.49
N ARG A 180 -3.62 22.76 -5.38
CA ARG A 180 -4.24 22.50 -6.69
C ARG A 180 -3.45 21.50 -7.54
N TYR A 181 -2.12 21.56 -7.50
CA TYR A 181 -1.30 20.64 -8.27
C TYR A 181 -1.45 19.20 -7.81
N VAL A 182 -1.49 18.98 -6.49
CA VAL A 182 -1.75 17.65 -5.89
C VAL A 182 -3.11 17.10 -6.34
N GLN A 183 -4.16 17.91 -6.29
CA GLN A 183 -5.50 17.49 -6.71
C GLN A 183 -5.58 17.14 -8.21
N ILE A 184 -4.89 17.91 -9.07
CA ILE A 184 -4.77 17.61 -10.50
C ILE A 184 -4.04 16.29 -10.72
N GLU A 185 -2.93 16.06 -10.00
CA GLU A 185 -2.13 14.84 -10.08
C GLU A 185 -2.93 13.61 -9.65
N ALA A 186 -3.71 13.71 -8.56
CA ALA A 186 -4.62 12.64 -8.13
C ALA A 186 -5.64 12.28 -9.22
N GLY A 187 -6.18 13.28 -9.93
CA GLY A 187 -7.06 13.06 -11.09
C GLY A 187 -6.37 12.31 -12.23
N HIS A 188 -5.09 12.61 -12.50
CA HIS A 188 -4.30 11.88 -13.51
C HIS A 188 -4.11 10.41 -13.11
N ALA A 189 -3.71 10.16 -11.87
CA ALA A 189 -3.53 8.80 -11.35
C ALA A 189 -4.84 8.01 -11.38
N GLY A 190 -5.94 8.62 -10.93
CA GLY A 190 -7.27 8.01 -10.96
C GLY A 190 -7.73 7.65 -12.38
N GLN A 191 -7.48 8.53 -13.36
CA GLN A 191 -7.82 8.25 -14.76
C GLN A 191 -6.95 7.13 -15.34
N ASN A 192 -5.64 7.10 -15.04
CA ASN A 192 -4.76 6.02 -15.48
C ASN A 192 -5.23 4.66 -14.92
N ILE A 193 -5.57 4.60 -13.63
CA ILE A 193 -6.12 3.39 -12.99
C ILE A 193 -7.41 2.94 -13.70
N SER A 194 -8.32 3.88 -13.99
CA SER A 194 -9.59 3.56 -14.64
C SER A 194 -9.42 3.07 -16.09
N LEU A 195 -8.47 3.62 -16.83
CA LEU A 195 -8.15 3.16 -18.17
C LEU A 195 -7.48 1.77 -18.14
N MET A 196 -6.58 1.54 -17.19
CA MET A 196 -5.94 0.25 -17.00
C MET A 196 -6.96 -0.83 -16.60
N ALA A 197 -7.93 -0.49 -15.74
CA ALA A 197 -9.02 -1.41 -15.41
C ALA A 197 -9.82 -1.80 -16.66
N GLU A 198 -10.20 -0.82 -17.49
CA GLU A 198 -10.93 -1.08 -18.75
C GLU A 198 -10.12 -1.94 -19.73
N GLU A 199 -8.81 -1.67 -19.85
CA GLU A 199 -7.89 -2.44 -20.70
C GLU A 199 -7.83 -3.91 -20.31
N GLN A 200 -7.90 -4.19 -19.01
CA GLN A 200 -7.96 -5.55 -18.46
C GLN A 200 -9.36 -6.17 -18.48
N GLY A 201 -10.37 -5.49 -19.05
CA GLY A 201 -11.77 -5.94 -19.04
C GLY A 201 -12.48 -5.78 -17.70
N LEU A 202 -11.85 -5.09 -16.74
CA LEU A 202 -12.41 -4.81 -15.43
C LEU A 202 -13.29 -3.56 -15.43
N GLY A 203 -14.18 -3.48 -14.43
CA GLY A 203 -14.94 -2.27 -14.13
C GLY A 203 -14.31 -1.48 -12.98
N SER A 204 -14.46 -0.16 -13.02
CA SER A 204 -14.05 0.72 -11.92
C SER A 204 -14.93 1.96 -11.81
N VAL A 205 -14.93 2.62 -10.65
CA VAL A 205 -15.52 3.94 -10.47
C VAL A 205 -14.66 4.78 -9.54
N ILE A 206 -14.48 6.07 -9.87
CA ILE A 206 -13.77 7.02 -9.01
C ILE A 206 -14.77 7.64 -8.04
N ILE A 207 -14.49 7.55 -6.75
CA ILE A 207 -15.28 8.08 -5.64
C ILE A 207 -14.44 9.13 -4.92
N GLY A 208 -14.96 10.38 -4.84
CA GLY A 208 -14.39 11.47 -4.05
C GLY A 208 -15.33 11.96 -2.94
N ALA A 209 -16.48 11.28 -2.75
CA ALA A 209 -17.44 11.66 -1.70
C ALA A 209 -17.35 10.70 -0.54
N PHE A 210 -16.58 11.07 0.49
CA PHE A 210 -16.37 10.31 1.73
C PHE A 210 -15.97 11.25 2.87
N ASP A 211 -15.97 10.74 4.10
CA ASP A 211 -15.43 11.43 5.27
C ASP A 211 -13.93 11.11 5.38
N ASP A 212 -13.10 12.16 5.21
CA ASP A 212 -11.63 12.03 5.18
C ASP A 212 -11.09 11.47 6.50
N GLN A 213 -11.65 11.93 7.64
CA GLN A 213 -11.22 11.51 8.97
C GLN A 213 -11.54 10.03 9.22
N GLU A 214 -12.75 9.60 8.86
CA GLU A 214 -13.13 8.19 8.98
C GLU A 214 -12.25 7.30 8.11
N ILE A 215 -11.91 7.74 6.88
CA ILE A 215 -11.00 6.98 6.00
C ILE A 215 -9.60 6.88 6.61
N LEU A 216 -9.02 7.99 7.10
CA LEU A 216 -7.69 8.00 7.73
C LEU A 216 -7.60 7.03 8.91
N GLU A 217 -8.61 7.05 9.80
CA GLU A 217 -8.67 6.14 10.94
C GLU A 217 -8.75 4.66 10.53
N LYS A 218 -9.50 4.34 9.46
CA LYS A 218 -9.66 2.95 9.00
C LYS A 218 -8.43 2.43 8.29
N LEU A 219 -7.69 3.31 7.60
CA LEU A 219 -6.50 2.94 6.82
C LEU A 219 -5.20 3.02 7.60
N GLU A 220 -5.21 3.66 8.79
CA GLU A 220 -3.99 3.95 9.59
C GLU A 220 -2.94 4.71 8.75
N ILE A 221 -3.41 5.68 7.95
CA ILE A 221 -2.56 6.56 7.16
C ILE A 221 -2.15 7.73 8.03
N GLU A 222 -0.85 7.86 8.34
CA GLU A 222 -0.34 8.89 9.25
C GLU A 222 0.09 10.18 8.55
N SER A 223 0.52 10.10 7.30
CA SER A 223 1.24 11.19 6.61
C SER A 223 0.64 11.63 5.28
N ALA A 224 -0.52 11.09 4.89
CA ALA A 224 -1.17 11.41 3.63
C ALA A 224 -2.69 11.56 3.82
N GLU A 225 -3.31 12.42 3.02
CA GLU A 225 -4.76 12.64 3.02
C GLU A 225 -5.42 11.84 1.87
N PRO A 226 -6.54 11.12 2.10
CA PRO A 226 -7.21 10.38 1.04
C PRO A 226 -7.88 11.36 0.07
N LEU A 227 -7.75 11.11 -1.24
CA LEU A 227 -8.31 11.94 -2.29
C LEU A 227 -9.32 11.19 -3.16
N LEU A 228 -9.05 9.92 -3.46
CA LEU A 228 -9.91 9.09 -4.29
C LEU A 228 -9.99 7.67 -3.72
N LEU A 229 -11.19 7.10 -3.75
CA LEU A 229 -11.43 5.67 -3.55
C LEU A 229 -11.87 5.08 -4.89
N ILE A 230 -11.20 4.03 -5.36
CA ILE A 230 -11.43 3.44 -6.67
C ILE A 230 -11.69 1.93 -6.51
N PRO A 231 -12.94 1.52 -6.26
CA PRO A 231 -13.29 0.11 -6.30
C PRO A 231 -13.14 -0.42 -7.72
N VAL A 232 -12.56 -1.62 -7.80
CA VAL A 232 -12.29 -2.32 -9.06
C VAL A 232 -12.69 -3.78 -8.92
N GLY A 233 -13.25 -4.35 -9.97
CA GLY A 233 -13.64 -5.76 -10.03
C GLY A 233 -14.07 -6.15 -11.43
N GLU A 234 -14.27 -7.45 -11.65
CA GLU A 234 -14.86 -7.95 -12.88
C GLU A 234 -16.29 -7.37 -13.03
N LYS A 235 -16.64 -6.91 -14.23
CA LYS A 235 -17.96 -6.32 -14.53
C LYS A 235 -19.07 -7.36 -14.29
N TYR A 236 -20.14 -6.92 -13.63
CA TYR A 236 -21.34 -7.75 -13.47
C TYR A 236 -22.01 -7.92 -14.84
N GLN A 237 -22.20 -9.17 -15.27
CA GLN A 237 -22.87 -9.51 -16.53
C GLN A 237 -24.39 -9.60 -16.37
#